data_7e841c14414a3f6e16a0e9f24acedff8
#
_entry.id   7e841c14414a3f6e16a0e9f24acedff8
#
_cell.length_a   1.000
_cell.length_b   1.000
_cell.length_c   1.000
_cell.angle_alpha   90.00
_cell.angle_beta   90.00
_cell.angle_gamma   90.00
#
_symmetry.space_group_name_H-M   'P 1'
#
loop_
_entity.id
_entity.type
_entity.pdbx_description
1 polymer ?
#
loop_
_entity_poly.entity_id
_entity_poly.type
_entity_poly.pdbx_seq_one_letter_code
_entity_poly.pdbx_strand_id
1 'polypeptide(L)'
;GITNGGVGSNRYRVHYKGPGGHSYGAFGMPNPIHAMGRAIAKIADLEASTKPKVTFNVGIVTGGTSVNSIPFEAAMDIDLRSESAAALAEIDARLQKTLRDALAEEKARWPNSKAALSLVID
;
A
#
# COMPACT_ATOMS: atom_id res chain seq x y z
N GLY A 1 6.83 19.90 0.42
CA GLY A 1 7.92 20.14 1.35
C GLY A 1 7.46 20.83 2.62
N ILE A 2 8.39 20.97 3.56
CA ILE A 2 8.12 21.62 4.85
C ILE A 2 8.77 22.99 4.84
N THR A 3 7.98 24.00 5.17
CA THR A 3 8.45 25.37 5.35
C THR A 3 8.35 25.75 6.83
N ASN A 4 8.95 26.89 7.22
CA ASN A 4 8.94 27.36 8.61
C ASN A 4 7.52 27.47 9.15
N GLY A 5 7.22 26.74 10.22
CA GLY A 5 5.92 26.75 10.88
C GLY A 5 4.80 26.05 10.09
N GLY A 6 5.10 25.47 8.92
CA GLY A 6 4.12 24.78 8.11
C GLY A 6 4.13 23.27 8.32
N VAL A 7 3.07 22.61 7.85
CA VAL A 7 2.94 21.15 7.82
C VAL A 7 3.32 20.68 6.42
N GLY A 8 4.33 19.81 6.34
CA GLY A 8 4.68 19.14 5.11
C GLY A 8 3.79 17.93 4.88
N SER A 9 3.58 17.59 3.61
CA SER A 9 2.79 16.43 3.24
C SER A 9 3.44 15.67 2.07
N ASN A 10 3.38 14.35 2.14
CA ASN A 10 3.68 13.47 1.02
C ASN A 10 2.41 12.70 0.68
N ARG A 11 2.04 12.69 -0.58
CA ARG A 11 0.86 11.96 -1.07
C ARG A 11 1.28 10.99 -2.14
N TYR A 12 0.69 9.80 -2.07
CA TYR A 12 1.00 8.73 -3.02
C TYR A 12 -0.28 8.07 -3.50
N ARG A 13 -0.28 7.70 -4.78
CA ARG A 13 -1.18 6.69 -5.28
C ARG A 13 -0.38 5.40 -5.46
N VAL A 14 -0.81 4.35 -4.77
CA VAL A 14 -0.15 3.06 -4.75
C VAL A 14 -0.99 2.06 -5.52
N HIS A 15 -0.35 1.32 -6.43
CA HIS A 15 -1.01 0.30 -7.23
C HIS A 15 -0.35 -1.05 -6.99
N TYR A 16 -1.17 -2.07 -6.71
CA TYR A 16 -0.76 -3.46 -6.85
C TYR A 16 -1.40 -4.00 -8.11
N LYS A 17 -0.62 -4.63 -8.97
CA LYS A 17 -1.07 -5.08 -10.29
C LYS A 17 -0.73 -6.54 -10.53
N GLY A 18 -1.64 -7.26 -11.20
CA GLY A 18 -1.45 -8.65 -11.55
C GLY A 18 -2.22 -9.00 -12.83
N PRO A 19 -2.13 -10.26 -13.28
CA PRO A 19 -2.76 -10.68 -14.54
C PRO A 19 -4.27 -10.85 -14.45
N GLY A 20 -4.82 -10.95 -13.24
CA GLY A 20 -6.23 -11.26 -13.06
C GLY A 20 -6.56 -12.70 -13.41
N GLY A 21 -7.81 -13.07 -13.23
CA GLY A 21 -8.27 -14.41 -13.56
C GLY A 21 -9.63 -14.72 -12.93
N HIS A 22 -10.17 -15.87 -13.30
CA HIS A 22 -11.41 -16.37 -12.70
C HIS A 22 -11.13 -16.87 -11.28
N SER A 23 -11.94 -16.43 -10.31
CA SER A 23 -11.65 -16.69 -8.89
C SER A 23 -11.56 -18.17 -8.54
N TYR A 24 -12.41 -18.99 -9.11
CA TYR A 24 -12.39 -20.44 -8.88
C TYR A 24 -11.32 -21.13 -9.74
N GLY A 25 -11.31 -20.89 -11.04
CA GLY A 25 -10.43 -21.58 -11.98
C GLY A 25 -8.96 -21.20 -11.84
N ALA A 26 -8.66 -19.95 -11.46
CA ALA A 26 -7.30 -19.46 -11.29
C ALA A 26 -6.90 -19.31 -9.82
N PHE A 27 -7.66 -19.89 -8.90
CA PHE A 27 -7.36 -19.81 -7.48
C PHE A 27 -5.96 -20.35 -7.17
N GLY A 28 -5.21 -19.62 -6.36
CA GLY A 28 -3.85 -20.02 -5.96
C GLY A 28 -2.77 -19.10 -6.53
N MET A 29 -3.12 -17.88 -6.87
CA MET A 29 -2.20 -16.87 -7.37
C MET A 29 -2.28 -15.59 -6.53
N PRO A 30 -1.20 -14.77 -6.51
CA PRO A 30 -1.24 -13.50 -5.82
C PRO A 30 -2.35 -12.60 -6.32
N ASN A 31 -3.00 -11.91 -5.38
CA ASN A 31 -4.18 -11.10 -5.63
C ASN A 31 -3.90 -9.65 -5.24
N PRO A 32 -4.02 -8.69 -6.17
CA PRO A 32 -3.74 -7.28 -5.88
C PRO A 32 -4.56 -6.69 -4.72
N ILE A 33 -5.84 -7.05 -4.61
CA ILE A 33 -6.67 -6.57 -3.48
C ILE A 33 -6.18 -7.18 -2.17
N HIS A 34 -5.81 -8.46 -2.15
CA HIS A 34 -5.28 -9.08 -0.94
C HIS A 34 -3.94 -8.46 -0.53
N ALA A 35 -3.07 -8.16 -1.50
CA ALA A 35 -1.82 -7.44 -1.22
C ALA A 35 -2.10 -6.07 -0.61
N MET A 36 -3.04 -5.32 -1.17
CA MET A 36 -3.45 -4.02 -0.64
C MET A 36 -4.04 -4.15 0.76
N GLY A 37 -4.84 -5.17 1.01
CA GLY A 37 -5.39 -5.44 2.35
C GLY A 37 -4.29 -5.68 3.38
N ARG A 38 -3.25 -6.43 3.02
CA ARG A 38 -2.07 -6.63 3.89
C ARG A 38 -1.35 -5.31 4.15
N ALA A 39 -1.17 -4.49 3.12
CA ALA A 39 -0.55 -3.18 3.24
C ALA A 39 -1.35 -2.26 4.15
N ILE A 40 -2.67 -2.20 3.99
CA ILE A 40 -3.54 -1.35 4.81
C ILE A 40 -3.48 -1.77 6.28
N ALA A 41 -3.51 -3.07 6.57
CA ALA A 41 -3.40 -3.54 7.94
C ALA A 41 -2.08 -3.10 8.59
N LYS A 42 -0.98 -3.20 7.85
CA LYS A 42 0.34 -2.78 8.34
C LYS A 42 0.44 -1.26 8.49
N ILE A 43 -0.12 -0.50 7.55
CA ILE A 43 -0.14 0.97 7.63
C ILE A 43 -0.93 1.42 8.87
N ALA A 44 -2.09 0.81 9.10
CA ALA A 44 -2.93 1.16 10.24
C ALA A 44 -2.22 0.95 11.58
N ASP A 45 -1.24 0.06 11.63
CA ASP A 45 -0.48 -0.25 12.83
C ASP A 45 0.87 0.48 12.92
N LEU A 46 1.19 1.36 11.96
CA LEU A 46 2.40 2.17 12.06
C LEU A 46 2.32 3.10 13.28
N GLU A 47 3.43 3.18 14.00
CA GLU A 47 3.52 4.15 15.09
C GLU A 47 3.76 5.53 14.53
N ALA A 48 3.07 6.52 15.10
CA ALA A 48 3.19 7.91 14.71
C ALA A 48 3.44 8.78 15.95
N SER A 49 4.49 9.58 15.87
CA SER A 49 4.86 10.51 16.93
C SER A 49 3.78 11.58 17.15
N THR A 50 3.64 12.03 18.39
CA THR A 50 2.79 13.18 18.74
C THR A 50 3.60 14.48 18.84
N LYS A 51 4.92 14.36 19.05
CA LYS A 51 5.87 15.50 19.14
C LYS A 51 7.21 15.11 18.52
N PRO A 52 7.51 15.54 17.29
CA PRO A 52 6.62 16.26 16.37
C PRO A 52 5.44 15.40 15.95
N LYS A 53 4.32 16.03 15.67
CA LYS A 53 3.13 15.32 15.23
C LYS A 53 3.36 14.72 13.83
N VAL A 54 3.07 13.45 13.71
CA VAL A 54 3.09 12.71 12.45
C VAL A 54 1.72 12.07 12.25
N THR A 55 1.19 12.18 11.05
CA THR A 55 -0.06 11.51 10.70
C THR A 55 0.10 10.71 9.42
N PHE A 56 -0.70 9.67 9.30
CA PHE A 56 -0.84 8.89 8.07
C PHE A 56 -2.31 8.58 7.86
N ASN A 57 -2.69 8.44 6.60
CA ASN A 57 -4.08 8.14 6.27
C ASN A 57 -4.17 7.45 4.91
N VAL A 58 -4.89 6.33 4.87
CA VAL A 58 -5.35 5.74 3.62
C VAL A 58 -6.77 6.24 3.43
N GLY A 59 -6.97 7.16 2.50
CA GLY A 59 -8.24 7.87 2.36
C GLY A 59 -9.15 7.32 1.27
N ILE A 60 -8.59 6.69 0.24
CA ILE A 60 -9.34 6.17 -0.90
C ILE A 60 -8.77 4.82 -1.30
N VAL A 61 -9.65 3.87 -1.58
CA VAL A 61 -9.28 2.58 -2.17
C VAL A 61 -10.16 2.29 -3.38
N THR A 62 -9.56 1.69 -4.40
CA THR A 62 -10.27 1.25 -5.61
C THR A 62 -9.70 -0.10 -6.07
N GLY A 63 -10.49 -0.83 -6.83
CA GLY A 63 -10.03 -2.09 -7.43
C GLY A 63 -11.15 -3.09 -7.59
N GLY A 64 -10.93 -4.00 -8.54
CA GLY A 64 -11.86 -5.07 -8.82
C GLY A 64 -12.87 -4.72 -9.91
N THR A 65 -13.42 -5.75 -10.55
CA THR A 65 -14.42 -5.65 -11.60
C THR A 65 -15.67 -6.46 -11.28
N SER A 66 -15.51 -7.60 -10.66
CA SER A 66 -16.63 -8.44 -10.24
C SER A 66 -16.23 -9.32 -9.06
N VAL A 67 -17.22 -9.83 -8.33
CA VAL A 67 -16.98 -10.64 -7.12
C VAL A 67 -16.26 -11.96 -7.43
N ASN A 68 -16.41 -12.49 -8.62
CA ASN A 68 -15.81 -13.78 -9.01
C ASN A 68 -14.60 -13.64 -9.95
N SER A 69 -13.96 -12.49 -9.95
CA SER A 69 -12.71 -12.25 -10.69
C SER A 69 -11.59 -11.87 -9.74
N ILE A 70 -10.42 -12.48 -9.92
CA ILE A 70 -9.20 -12.00 -9.30
C ILE A 70 -8.87 -10.68 -9.98
N PRO A 71 -8.72 -9.57 -9.25
CA PRO A 71 -8.54 -8.26 -9.88
C PRO A 71 -7.22 -8.12 -10.62
N PHE A 72 -7.20 -7.26 -11.63
CA PHE A 72 -5.97 -6.85 -12.33
C PHE A 72 -5.19 -5.82 -11.52
N GLU A 73 -5.90 -5.05 -10.70
CA GLU A 73 -5.33 -3.91 -10.01
C GLU A 73 -6.12 -3.61 -8.74
N ALA A 74 -5.38 -3.15 -7.74
CA ALA A 74 -5.93 -2.47 -6.57
C ALA A 74 -5.10 -1.21 -6.35
N ALA A 75 -5.75 -0.10 -6.03
CA ALA A 75 -5.08 1.17 -5.81
C ALA A 75 -5.57 1.84 -4.55
N MET A 76 -4.70 2.60 -3.91
CA MET A 76 -5.06 3.40 -2.73
C MET A 76 -4.32 4.73 -2.75
N ASP A 77 -4.97 5.74 -2.20
CA ASP A 77 -4.38 7.05 -2.01
C ASP A 77 -4.02 7.24 -0.55
N ILE A 78 -2.77 7.63 -0.31
CA ILE A 78 -2.17 7.74 1.02
C ILE A 78 -1.67 9.15 1.24
N ASP A 79 -1.93 9.69 2.43
CA ASP A 79 -1.48 11.01 2.86
C ASP A 79 -0.61 10.87 4.10
N LEU A 80 0.60 11.43 4.06
CA LEU A 80 1.52 11.52 5.20
C LEU A 80 1.75 12.99 5.51
N ARG A 81 1.72 13.36 6.80
CA ARG A 81 1.96 14.75 7.22
C ARG A 81 2.81 14.82 8.46
N SER A 82 3.66 15.85 8.53
CA SER A 82 4.37 16.24 9.73
C SER A 82 4.87 17.69 9.63
N GLU A 83 5.02 18.34 10.76
CA GLU A 83 5.70 19.63 10.89
C GLU A 83 7.23 19.48 10.78
N SER A 84 7.74 18.28 11.02
CA SER A 84 9.18 17.97 10.99
C SER A 84 9.55 17.29 9.69
N ALA A 85 10.49 17.86 8.94
CA ALA A 85 11.02 17.24 7.71
C ALA A 85 11.63 15.88 8.00
N ALA A 86 12.38 15.75 9.10
CA ALA A 86 13.00 14.49 9.48
C ALA A 86 11.96 13.43 9.84
N ALA A 87 10.93 13.81 10.59
CA ALA A 87 9.86 12.88 10.96
C ALA A 87 9.02 12.45 9.74
N LEU A 88 8.77 13.38 8.81
CA LEU A 88 8.08 13.05 7.56
C LEU A 88 8.89 12.05 6.73
N ALA A 89 10.20 12.26 6.59
CA ALA A 89 11.07 11.35 5.87
C ALA A 89 11.10 9.95 6.52
N GLU A 90 11.08 9.89 7.84
CA GLU A 90 11.08 8.63 8.57
C GLU A 90 9.79 7.84 8.36
N ILE A 91 8.62 8.47 8.50
CA ILE A 91 7.35 7.77 8.28
C ILE A 91 7.20 7.36 6.81
N ASP A 92 7.71 8.17 5.89
CA ASP A 92 7.72 7.85 4.47
C ASP A 92 8.54 6.59 4.19
N ALA A 93 9.75 6.49 4.76
CA ALA A 93 10.58 5.30 4.59
C ALA A 93 9.92 4.04 5.16
N ARG A 94 9.24 4.17 6.30
CA ARG A 94 8.50 3.07 6.92
C ARG A 94 7.29 2.66 6.08
N LEU A 95 6.59 3.62 5.50
CA LEU A 95 5.52 3.35 4.56
C LEU A 95 6.03 2.58 3.34
N GLN A 96 7.12 3.03 2.73
CA GLN A 96 7.71 2.37 1.57
C GLN A 96 8.06 0.91 1.87
N LYS A 97 8.67 0.65 3.02
CA LYS A 97 8.99 -0.71 3.45
C LYS A 97 7.74 -1.55 3.64
N THR A 98 6.72 -0.99 4.29
CA THR A 98 5.45 -1.66 4.55
C THR A 98 4.77 -2.09 3.24
N LEU A 99 4.79 -1.22 2.22
CA LEU A 99 4.21 -1.54 0.92
C LEU A 99 4.95 -2.70 0.24
N ARG A 100 6.28 -2.72 0.33
CA ARG A 100 7.09 -3.82 -0.23
C ARG A 100 6.91 -5.12 0.57
N ASP A 101 6.81 -5.03 1.88
CA ASP A 101 6.58 -6.21 2.74
C ASP A 101 5.24 -6.86 2.41
N ALA A 102 4.20 -6.07 2.18
CA ALA A 102 2.88 -6.58 1.80
C ALA A 102 2.91 -7.31 0.45
N LEU A 103 3.64 -6.76 -0.52
CA LEU A 103 3.86 -7.40 -1.82
C LEU A 103 4.52 -8.76 -1.63
N ALA A 104 5.62 -8.79 -0.87
CA ALA A 104 6.37 -10.01 -0.63
C ALA A 104 5.53 -11.08 0.11
N GLU A 105 4.73 -10.67 1.09
CA GLU A 105 3.87 -11.59 1.83
C GLU A 105 2.77 -12.19 0.95
N GLU A 106 2.17 -11.40 0.10
CA GLU A 106 1.15 -11.91 -0.83
C GLU A 106 1.77 -12.93 -1.80
N LYS A 107 2.93 -12.63 -2.35
CA LYS A 107 3.65 -13.57 -3.23
C LYS A 107 4.06 -14.84 -2.49
N ALA A 108 4.53 -14.72 -1.25
CA ALA A 108 4.96 -15.87 -0.44
C ALA A 108 3.80 -16.79 -0.05
N ARG A 109 2.57 -16.28 0.01
CA ARG A 109 1.37 -17.11 0.27
C ARG A 109 1.18 -18.16 -0.81
N TRP A 110 1.62 -17.89 -2.04
CA TRP A 110 1.43 -18.75 -3.20
C TRP A 110 2.78 -19.09 -3.86
N PRO A 111 3.63 -19.87 -3.17
CA PRO A 111 5.02 -20.08 -3.63
C PRO A 111 5.14 -20.81 -4.96
N ASN A 112 4.12 -21.57 -5.35
CA ASN A 112 4.13 -22.32 -6.60
C ASN A 112 3.53 -21.53 -7.77
N SER A 113 2.97 -20.36 -7.52
CA SER A 113 2.42 -19.52 -8.58
C SER A 113 3.54 -18.81 -9.33
N LYS A 114 3.42 -18.76 -10.66
CA LYS A 114 4.30 -17.98 -11.53
C LYS A 114 3.65 -16.67 -11.96
N ALA A 115 2.45 -16.38 -11.46
CA ALA A 115 1.75 -15.15 -11.79
C ALA A 115 2.50 -13.94 -11.20
N ALA A 116 2.60 -12.89 -12.00
CA ALA A 116 3.24 -11.65 -11.58
C ALA A 116 2.36 -10.89 -10.60
N LEU A 117 3.00 -10.23 -9.63
CA LEU A 117 2.38 -9.20 -8.82
C LEU A 117 3.39 -8.08 -8.69
N SER A 118 3.00 -6.87 -9.05
CA SER A 118 3.89 -5.72 -9.03
C SER A 118 3.33 -4.59 -8.18
N LEU A 119 4.22 -3.74 -7.71
CA LEU A 119 3.92 -2.54 -6.93
C LEU A 119 4.40 -1.32 -7.70
N VAL A 120 3.52 -0.35 -7.89
CA VAL A 120 3.84 0.93 -8.50
C VAL A 120 3.41 2.04 -7.53
N ILE A 121 4.32 2.96 -7.26
CA ILE A 121 4.08 4.09 -6.36
C ILE A 121 4.22 5.38 -7.19
N ASP A 122 3.14 6.13 -7.28
CA ASP A 122 3.09 7.41 -8.00
C ASP A 122 3.12 8.60 -7.03
#